data_594c167f3b4dd8e7e5599f918e42e495
#
_entry.id   594c167f3b4dd8e7e5599f918e42e495
#
_cell.length_a   1.000
_cell.length_b   1.000
_cell.length_c   1.000
_cell.angle_alpha   90.00
_cell.angle_beta   90.00
_cell.angle_gamma   90.00
#
_symmetry.space_group_name_H-M   'P 1'
#
loop_
_entity.id
_entity.type
_entity.pdbx_description
1 polymer ?
#
loop_
_entity_poly.entity_id
_entity_poly.type
_entity_poly.pdbx_seq_one_letter_code
_entity_poly.pdbx_strand_id
1 'polypeptide(L)'
;GSEMCIRDRENITKKEEEEASIQAAQLMAGLYTSIMGEETDAPVGEEAPEDAEEEDAKTQQTSILMTRLLFLLYGDDANLWEADLFYRWVEQETTPTTLGGQLNQLFSVLNTPINKRSKNTPELMAAFPYINGSIFADTINAEFFTPETHEALLQACAFRWNRINVSIFGAIFQLVKSKEARRAAGEHYTSEKNILKTIGPLFLDDYRSRADRLIANKSTRPRQFDELLDEIASNVYCDPACGGGNFLNLTYAKLREIETDILVEKQRRGGEFTGSLDISFDQKLSIDQFWGFEINWWPAKNAETAMF
;
A
#
# COMPACT_ATOMS: atom_id res chain seq x y z
N GLY A 1 37.19 -3.01 5.90
CA GLY A 1 36.38 -3.79 6.88
C GLY A 1 34.96 -3.27 7.06
N SER A 2 34.69 -1.97 6.82
CA SER A 2 33.36 -1.38 7.05
C SER A 2 32.39 -1.56 5.87
N GLU A 3 32.85 -1.46 4.64
CA GLU A 3 31.99 -1.61 3.44
C GLU A 3 31.48 -3.04 3.24
N MET A 4 32.30 -4.05 3.58
CA MET A 4 31.90 -5.45 3.49
C MET A 4 30.81 -5.80 4.53
N CYS A 5 30.90 -5.25 5.75
CA CYS A 5 29.87 -5.41 6.78
C CYS A 5 28.55 -4.70 6.42
N ILE A 6 28.59 -3.57 5.71
CA ILE A 6 27.40 -2.84 5.28
C ILE A 6 26.70 -3.64 4.17
N ARG A 7 27.42 -4.09 3.16
CA ARG A 7 26.87 -4.94 2.08
C ARG A 7 26.29 -6.27 2.60
N ASP A 8 26.94 -6.89 3.58
CA ASP A 8 26.42 -8.12 4.17
C ASP A 8 25.12 -7.87 4.95
N ARG A 9 25.00 -6.75 5.67
CA ARG A 9 23.75 -6.35 6.33
C ARG A 9 22.64 -6.04 5.33
N GLU A 10 22.93 -5.29 4.27
CA GLU A 10 21.97 -4.98 3.19
C GLU A 10 21.47 -6.25 2.49
N ASN A 11 22.35 -7.22 2.23
CA ASN A 11 21.97 -8.49 1.62
C ASN A 11 21.12 -9.38 2.56
N ILE A 12 21.40 -9.36 3.87
CA ILE A 12 20.61 -10.07 4.87
C ILE A 12 19.21 -9.44 4.94
N THR A 13 19.11 -8.11 5.03
CA THR A 13 17.84 -7.40 5.09
C THR A 13 17.00 -7.66 3.84
N LYS A 14 17.58 -7.62 2.63
CA LYS A 14 16.87 -7.94 1.38
C LYS A 14 16.35 -9.37 1.33
N LYS A 15 17.12 -10.33 1.82
CA LYS A 15 16.68 -11.73 1.85
C LYS A 15 15.53 -11.92 2.84
N GLU A 16 15.58 -11.27 4.00
CA GLU A 16 14.50 -11.29 4.99
C GLU A 16 13.23 -10.64 4.45
N GLU A 17 13.34 -9.53 3.70
CA GLU A 17 12.23 -8.89 3.01
C GLU A 17 11.62 -9.77 1.92
N GLU A 18 12.43 -10.48 1.13
CA GLU A 18 11.95 -11.43 0.12
C GLU A 18 11.20 -12.61 0.76
N GLU A 19 11.74 -13.19 1.83
CA GLU A 19 11.09 -14.28 2.57
C GLU A 19 9.77 -13.82 3.20
N ALA A 20 9.76 -12.64 3.84
CA ALA A 20 8.55 -12.04 4.40
C ALA A 20 7.49 -11.78 3.31
N SER A 21 7.90 -11.36 2.14
CA SER A 21 7.04 -11.07 1.01
C SER A 21 6.37 -12.32 0.43
N ILE A 22 7.11 -13.42 0.35
CA ILE A 22 6.55 -14.73 -0.06
C ILE A 22 5.52 -15.19 0.97
N GLN A 23 5.81 -15.04 2.26
CA GLN A 23 4.90 -15.43 3.34
C GLN A 23 3.63 -14.56 3.33
N ALA A 24 3.75 -13.25 3.15
CA ALA A 24 2.61 -12.34 3.01
C ALA A 24 1.71 -12.74 1.83
N ALA A 25 2.32 -13.06 0.68
CA ALA A 25 1.60 -13.53 -0.50
C ALA A 25 0.84 -14.83 -0.24
N GLN A 26 1.44 -15.77 0.49
CA GLN A 26 0.79 -17.04 0.87
C GLN A 26 -0.40 -16.82 1.81
N LEU A 27 -0.27 -15.93 2.81
CA LEU A 27 -1.36 -15.58 3.71
C LEU A 27 -2.53 -14.93 2.97
N MET A 28 -2.26 -14.01 2.07
CA MET A 28 -3.30 -13.37 1.25
C MET A 28 -3.94 -14.34 0.27
N ALA A 29 -3.17 -15.25 -0.33
CA ALA A 29 -3.72 -16.31 -1.18
C ALA A 29 -4.62 -17.27 -0.39
N GLY A 30 -4.21 -17.68 0.82
CA GLY A 30 -5.02 -18.50 1.71
C GLY A 30 -6.33 -17.82 2.10
N LEU A 31 -6.28 -16.53 2.42
CA LEU A 31 -7.47 -15.72 2.73
C LEU A 31 -8.40 -15.60 1.51
N TYR A 32 -7.87 -15.37 0.33
CA TYR A 32 -8.63 -15.33 -0.92
C TYR A 32 -9.32 -16.67 -1.21
N THR A 33 -8.57 -17.78 -1.12
CA THR A 33 -9.10 -19.12 -1.36
C THR A 33 -10.20 -19.48 -0.35
N SER A 34 -10.08 -19.04 0.90
CA SER A 34 -11.13 -19.27 1.92
C SER A 34 -12.46 -18.57 1.60
N ILE A 35 -12.43 -17.50 0.81
CA ILE A 35 -13.62 -16.72 0.40
C ILE A 35 -14.19 -17.26 -0.92
N MET A 36 -13.32 -17.49 -1.91
CA MET A 36 -13.73 -17.90 -3.25
C MET A 36 -14.01 -19.39 -3.38
N GLY A 37 -13.38 -20.20 -2.53
CA GLY A 37 -13.25 -21.65 -2.67
C GLY A 37 -12.01 -22.04 -3.45
N GLU A 38 -11.66 -23.32 -3.47
CA GLU A 38 -10.60 -23.83 -4.36
C GLU A 38 -11.07 -23.76 -5.81
N GLU A 39 -10.27 -23.14 -6.68
CA GLU A 39 -10.51 -23.21 -8.13
C GLU A 39 -10.42 -24.70 -8.54
N THR A 40 -11.55 -25.32 -8.83
CA THR A 40 -11.55 -26.59 -9.54
C THR A 40 -11.12 -26.28 -10.97
N ASP A 41 -10.04 -26.93 -11.44
CA ASP A 41 -9.61 -26.88 -12.84
C ASP A 41 -10.79 -27.32 -13.73
N ALA A 42 -11.63 -26.38 -14.16
CA ALA A 42 -12.67 -26.65 -15.15
C ALA A 42 -11.99 -27.00 -16.47
N PRO A 43 -12.41 -28.06 -17.17
CA PRO A 43 -11.82 -28.42 -18.44
C PRO A 43 -12.01 -27.30 -19.45
N VAL A 44 -10.91 -26.92 -20.11
CA VAL A 44 -10.87 -25.92 -21.18
C VAL A 44 -11.79 -26.38 -22.31
N GLY A 45 -12.97 -25.78 -22.47
CA GLY A 45 -13.84 -26.04 -23.63
C GLY A 45 -15.35 -26.01 -23.40
N GLU A 46 -15.85 -25.74 -22.20
CA GLU A 46 -17.30 -25.55 -22.00
C GLU A 46 -17.70 -24.09 -22.07
N GLU A 47 -18.88 -23.81 -22.66
CA GLU A 47 -19.50 -22.50 -22.77
C GLU A 47 -19.56 -21.84 -21.37
N ALA A 48 -19.37 -20.52 -21.31
CA ALA A 48 -19.41 -19.76 -20.06
C ALA A 48 -20.69 -20.15 -19.27
N PRO A 49 -20.57 -20.49 -17.98
CA PRO A 49 -21.73 -20.88 -17.18
C PRO A 49 -22.75 -19.75 -17.15
N GLU A 50 -24.05 -20.10 -17.06
CA GLU A 50 -25.15 -19.11 -16.95
C GLU A 50 -24.96 -18.16 -15.75
N ASP A 51 -24.06 -18.49 -14.81
CA ASP A 51 -23.73 -17.74 -13.60
C ASP A 51 -22.47 -16.85 -13.72
N ALA A 52 -21.94 -16.60 -14.94
CA ALA A 52 -20.71 -15.83 -15.16
C ALA A 52 -20.78 -14.41 -14.58
N GLU A 53 -21.95 -13.75 -14.66
CA GLU A 53 -22.14 -12.41 -14.10
C GLU A 53 -22.10 -12.42 -12.55
N GLU A 54 -22.57 -13.48 -11.90
CA GLU A 54 -22.53 -13.62 -10.45
C GLU A 54 -21.10 -13.95 -9.95
N GLU A 55 -20.36 -14.75 -10.69
CA GLU A 55 -18.95 -15.05 -10.42
C GLU A 55 -18.05 -13.83 -10.59
N ASP A 56 -18.29 -13.02 -11.63
CA ASP A 56 -17.59 -11.73 -11.82
C ASP A 56 -17.88 -10.75 -10.69
N ALA A 57 -19.15 -10.66 -10.24
CA ALA A 57 -19.55 -9.81 -9.12
C ALA A 57 -18.89 -10.26 -7.81
N LYS A 58 -18.85 -11.57 -7.54
CA LYS A 58 -18.19 -12.15 -6.36
C LYS A 58 -16.68 -11.87 -6.39
N THR A 59 -16.04 -12.06 -7.52
CA THR A 59 -14.60 -11.77 -7.72
C THR A 59 -14.30 -10.31 -7.47
N GLN A 60 -15.12 -9.40 -7.98
CA GLN A 60 -14.98 -7.96 -7.76
C GLN A 60 -15.10 -7.60 -6.28
N GLN A 61 -16.14 -8.08 -5.60
CA GLN A 61 -16.34 -7.82 -4.17
C GLN A 61 -15.21 -8.40 -3.31
N THR A 62 -14.75 -9.60 -3.63
CA THR A 62 -13.62 -10.22 -2.94
C THR A 62 -12.34 -9.41 -3.14
N SER A 63 -12.11 -8.88 -4.33
CA SER A 63 -10.96 -8.01 -4.62
C SER A 63 -10.98 -6.73 -3.80
N ILE A 64 -12.16 -6.09 -3.67
CA ILE A 64 -12.35 -4.92 -2.79
C ILE A 64 -12.04 -5.28 -1.34
N LEU A 65 -12.60 -6.38 -0.87
CA LEU A 65 -12.39 -6.86 0.50
C LEU A 65 -10.91 -7.11 0.77
N MET A 66 -10.21 -7.83 -0.13
CA MET A 66 -8.79 -8.12 0.01
C MET A 66 -7.94 -6.84 0.09
N THR A 67 -8.27 -5.82 -0.71
CA THR A 67 -7.61 -4.51 -0.66
C THR A 67 -7.81 -3.85 0.72
N ARG A 68 -9.04 -3.85 1.24
CA ARG A 68 -9.36 -3.29 2.56
C ARG A 68 -8.64 -4.03 3.69
N LEU A 69 -8.66 -5.36 3.64
CA LEU A 69 -7.99 -6.19 4.65
C LEU A 69 -6.47 -5.97 4.63
N LEU A 70 -5.86 -5.93 3.45
CA LEU A 70 -4.44 -5.65 3.33
C LEU A 70 -4.07 -4.26 3.89
N PHE A 71 -4.89 -3.24 3.60
CA PHE A 71 -4.71 -1.91 4.18
C PHE A 71 -4.78 -1.93 5.72
N LEU A 72 -5.75 -2.66 6.29
CA LEU A 72 -5.89 -2.79 7.75
C LEU A 72 -4.74 -3.55 8.39
N LEU A 73 -4.32 -4.66 7.78
CA LEU A 73 -3.20 -5.49 8.23
C LEU A 73 -1.89 -4.68 8.22
N TYR A 74 -1.64 -3.94 7.14
CA TYR A 74 -0.46 -3.08 7.05
C TYR A 74 -0.53 -1.90 8.02
N GLY A 75 -1.69 -1.29 8.17
CA GLY A 75 -1.92 -0.16 9.06
C GLY A 75 -1.61 -0.45 10.52
N ASP A 76 -1.88 -1.68 10.98
CA ASP A 76 -1.54 -2.13 12.34
C ASP A 76 -0.03 -2.07 12.62
N ASP A 77 0.79 -2.38 11.62
CA ASP A 77 2.25 -2.41 11.75
C ASP A 77 2.93 -1.11 11.30
N ALA A 78 2.24 -0.29 10.49
CA ALA A 78 2.76 0.98 9.95
C ALA A 78 2.54 2.18 10.88
N ASN A 79 2.02 1.96 12.09
CA ASN A 79 1.67 3.00 13.06
C ASN A 79 0.63 4.03 12.54
N LEU A 80 -0.29 3.61 11.66
CA LEU A 80 -1.42 4.46 11.25
C LEU A 80 -2.42 4.68 12.40
N TRP A 81 -2.41 3.78 13.38
CA TRP A 81 -3.14 3.81 14.63
C TRP A 81 -2.37 3.05 15.72
N GLU A 82 -2.98 2.79 16.88
CA GLU A 82 -2.36 2.00 17.94
C GLU A 82 -2.00 0.59 17.45
N ALA A 83 -0.80 0.13 17.73
CA ALA A 83 -0.31 -1.18 17.28
C ALA A 83 -1.26 -2.32 17.69
N ASP A 84 -1.40 -3.29 16.79
CA ASP A 84 -2.25 -4.47 16.95
C ASP A 84 -3.75 -4.15 17.21
N LEU A 85 -4.24 -2.94 16.86
CA LEU A 85 -5.64 -2.54 17.07
C LEU A 85 -6.59 -3.39 16.21
N PHE A 86 -6.26 -3.61 14.94
CA PHE A 86 -7.06 -4.43 14.04
C PHE A 86 -7.02 -5.90 14.47
N TYR A 87 -5.86 -6.43 14.85
CA TYR A 87 -5.75 -7.78 15.39
C TYR A 87 -6.64 -7.97 16.61
N ARG A 88 -6.52 -7.09 17.62
CA ARG A 88 -7.35 -7.13 18.84
C ARG A 88 -8.84 -7.06 18.52
N TRP A 89 -9.21 -6.21 17.56
CA TRP A 89 -10.60 -6.09 17.15
C TRP A 89 -11.12 -7.38 16.49
N VAL A 90 -10.34 -8.00 15.58
CA VAL A 90 -10.72 -9.30 14.98
C VAL A 90 -10.87 -10.37 16.04
N GLU A 91 -9.92 -10.46 16.99
CA GLU A 91 -9.91 -11.50 18.03
C GLU A 91 -11.06 -11.33 19.04
N GLN A 92 -11.38 -10.10 19.44
CA GLN A 92 -12.28 -9.84 20.57
C GLN A 92 -13.70 -9.55 20.14
N GLU A 93 -13.91 -8.91 18.99
CA GLU A 93 -15.21 -8.40 18.55
C GLU A 93 -15.82 -9.24 17.43
N THR A 94 -15.12 -10.23 16.86
CA THR A 94 -15.62 -11.03 15.75
C THR A 94 -15.63 -12.53 16.05
N THR A 95 -16.55 -13.22 15.37
CA THR A 95 -16.64 -14.68 15.35
C THR A 95 -16.81 -15.12 13.90
N PRO A 96 -16.62 -16.41 13.56
CA PRO A 96 -16.89 -16.91 12.22
C PRO A 96 -18.25 -16.50 11.64
N THR A 97 -19.28 -16.44 12.48
CA THR A 97 -20.65 -16.11 12.04
C THR A 97 -20.95 -14.62 12.00
N THR A 98 -20.17 -13.78 12.69
CA THR A 98 -20.40 -12.32 12.76
C THR A 98 -19.41 -11.53 11.93
N LEU A 99 -18.32 -12.14 11.47
CA LEU A 99 -17.19 -11.46 10.80
C LEU A 99 -17.64 -10.51 9.67
N GLY A 100 -18.51 -10.97 8.76
CA GLY A 100 -18.94 -10.15 7.63
C GLY A 100 -19.72 -8.90 8.04
N GLY A 101 -20.67 -9.05 8.97
CA GLY A 101 -21.43 -7.93 9.52
C GLY A 101 -20.54 -6.94 10.28
N GLN A 102 -19.62 -7.45 11.07
CA GLN A 102 -18.67 -6.67 11.85
C GLN A 102 -17.68 -5.93 10.96
N LEU A 103 -17.16 -6.54 9.88
CA LEU A 103 -16.30 -5.87 8.90
C LEU A 103 -17.04 -4.72 8.21
N ASN A 104 -18.28 -4.91 7.77
CA ASN A 104 -19.08 -3.84 7.18
C ASN A 104 -19.30 -2.68 8.17
N GLN A 105 -19.50 -2.98 9.45
CA GLN A 105 -19.63 -1.95 10.48
C GLN A 105 -18.31 -1.21 10.67
N LEU A 106 -17.17 -1.90 10.73
CA LEU A 106 -15.85 -1.28 10.83
C LEU A 106 -15.55 -0.39 9.61
N PHE A 107 -15.84 -0.86 8.39
CA PHE A 107 -15.66 -0.07 7.17
C PHE A 107 -16.50 1.21 7.17
N SER A 108 -17.75 1.11 7.67
CA SER A 108 -18.60 2.29 7.84
C SER A 108 -18.01 3.28 8.85
N VAL A 109 -17.43 2.81 9.95
CA VAL A 109 -16.75 3.66 10.94
C VAL A 109 -15.53 4.33 10.35
N LEU A 110 -14.69 3.58 9.63
CA LEU A 110 -13.50 4.10 8.94
C LEU A 110 -13.86 5.17 7.90
N ASN A 111 -14.98 5.01 7.18
CA ASN A 111 -15.48 5.97 6.19
C ASN A 111 -16.24 7.16 6.80
N THR A 112 -16.42 7.20 8.13
CA THR A 112 -17.16 8.25 8.81
C THR A 112 -16.24 9.17 9.61
N PRO A 113 -16.22 10.50 9.33
CA PRO A 113 -15.48 11.46 10.13
C PRO A 113 -15.78 11.32 11.63
N ILE A 114 -14.75 11.41 12.47
CA ILE A 114 -14.85 11.16 13.91
C ILE A 114 -15.99 11.95 14.57
N ASN A 115 -16.17 13.22 14.19
CA ASN A 115 -17.22 14.09 14.73
C ASN A 115 -18.65 13.74 14.26
N LYS A 116 -18.79 12.82 13.30
CA LYS A 116 -20.09 12.34 12.76
C LYS A 116 -20.41 10.93 13.19
N ARG A 117 -19.49 10.24 13.90
CA ARG A 117 -19.72 8.89 14.40
C ARG A 117 -20.79 8.84 15.49
N SER A 118 -21.49 7.71 15.56
CA SER A 118 -22.46 7.45 16.64
C SER A 118 -21.74 7.40 18.00
N LYS A 119 -22.39 7.93 19.04
CA LYS A 119 -21.92 7.78 20.42
C LYS A 119 -21.93 6.34 20.93
N ASN A 120 -22.66 5.47 20.25
CA ASN A 120 -22.76 4.04 20.57
C ASN A 120 -21.76 3.19 19.74
N THR A 121 -20.81 3.81 19.02
CA THR A 121 -19.76 3.06 18.32
C THR A 121 -18.93 2.27 19.34
N PRO A 122 -18.74 0.94 19.15
CA PRO A 122 -17.90 0.13 20.03
C PRO A 122 -16.51 0.73 20.23
N GLU A 123 -15.96 0.56 21.43
CA GLU A 123 -14.73 1.26 21.84
C GLU A 123 -13.54 0.96 20.91
N LEU A 124 -13.30 -0.32 20.57
CA LEU A 124 -12.22 -0.70 19.66
C LEU A 124 -12.43 -0.13 18.25
N MET A 125 -13.68 -0.10 17.75
CA MET A 125 -13.95 0.53 16.44
C MET A 125 -13.77 2.05 16.49
N ALA A 126 -14.14 2.69 17.60
CA ALA A 126 -14.02 4.14 17.77
C ALA A 126 -12.54 4.60 17.81
N ALA A 127 -11.62 3.73 18.20
CA ALA A 127 -10.19 4.00 18.26
C ALA A 127 -9.53 4.14 16.87
N PHE A 128 -10.14 3.60 15.82
CA PHE A 128 -9.62 3.77 14.46
C PHE A 128 -9.77 5.21 13.97
N PRO A 129 -8.81 5.75 13.20
CA PRO A 129 -8.92 7.05 12.58
C PRO A 129 -10.02 7.08 11.50
N TYR A 130 -10.37 8.27 11.03
CA TYR A 130 -11.13 8.43 9.79
C TYR A 130 -10.18 8.27 8.61
N ILE A 131 -10.52 7.35 7.71
CA ILE A 131 -9.76 7.14 6.47
C ILE A 131 -10.51 7.83 5.34
N ASN A 132 -9.95 8.97 4.91
CA ASN A 132 -10.51 9.72 3.79
C ASN A 132 -10.21 8.98 2.48
N GLY A 133 -11.23 8.71 1.69
CA GLY A 133 -11.09 8.01 0.41
C GLY A 133 -12.24 7.07 0.13
N SER A 134 -12.33 6.56 -1.08
CA SER A 134 -13.42 5.69 -1.50
C SER A 134 -13.21 4.21 -1.15
N ILE A 135 -12.06 3.85 -0.55
CA ILE A 135 -11.72 2.45 -0.27
C ILE A 135 -12.75 1.73 0.63
N PHE A 136 -13.34 2.45 1.59
CA PHE A 136 -14.33 1.91 2.53
C PHE A 136 -15.77 2.32 2.21
N ALA A 137 -16.05 2.93 1.03
CA ALA A 137 -17.35 3.49 0.72
C ALA A 137 -18.45 2.43 0.50
N ASP A 138 -18.10 1.32 -0.16
CA ASP A 138 -19.07 0.30 -0.56
C ASP A 138 -19.27 -0.75 0.51
N THR A 139 -20.47 -1.34 0.58
CA THR A 139 -20.79 -2.50 1.42
C THR A 139 -20.31 -3.77 0.71
N ILE A 140 -19.72 -4.70 1.45
CA ILE A 140 -19.36 -6.02 0.93
C ILE A 140 -20.46 -7.05 1.24
N ASN A 141 -20.60 -8.07 0.37
CA ASN A 141 -21.52 -9.17 0.67
C ASN A 141 -20.89 -10.12 1.70
N ALA A 142 -21.57 -10.27 2.85
CA ALA A 142 -21.11 -11.10 3.97
C ALA A 142 -21.38 -12.60 3.78
N GLU A 143 -22.17 -12.99 2.77
CA GLU A 143 -22.52 -14.41 2.51
C GLU A 143 -21.32 -15.24 2.06
N PHE A 144 -20.23 -14.59 1.62
CA PHE A 144 -19.02 -15.27 1.17
C PHE A 144 -18.11 -15.74 2.31
N PHE A 145 -18.40 -15.37 3.57
CA PHE A 145 -17.50 -15.70 4.68
C PHE A 145 -17.82 -17.07 5.28
N THR A 146 -16.75 -17.81 5.55
CA THR A 146 -16.77 -19.14 6.16
C THR A 146 -15.98 -19.14 7.47
N PRO A 147 -16.08 -20.18 8.31
CA PRO A 147 -15.22 -20.32 9.48
C PRO A 147 -13.73 -20.29 9.12
N GLU A 148 -13.36 -20.85 7.98
CA GLU A 148 -11.99 -20.87 7.46
C GLU A 148 -11.50 -19.45 7.11
N THR A 149 -12.39 -18.57 6.64
CA THR A 149 -12.08 -17.16 6.38
C THR A 149 -11.70 -16.42 7.68
N HIS A 150 -12.41 -16.68 8.78
CA HIS A 150 -12.09 -16.07 10.07
C HIS A 150 -10.73 -16.53 10.60
N GLU A 151 -10.42 -17.83 10.48
CA GLU A 151 -9.13 -18.39 10.87
C GLU A 151 -7.99 -17.83 10.01
N ALA A 152 -8.18 -17.80 8.69
CA ALA A 152 -7.19 -17.24 7.75
C ALA A 152 -6.91 -15.75 8.04
N LEU A 153 -7.95 -14.98 8.40
CA LEU A 153 -7.79 -13.58 8.78
C LEU A 153 -6.99 -13.44 10.08
N LEU A 154 -7.25 -14.24 11.10
CA LEU A 154 -6.46 -14.25 12.34
C LEU A 154 -5.01 -14.60 12.11
N GLN A 155 -4.74 -15.58 11.21
CA GLN A 155 -3.36 -15.91 10.81
C GLN A 155 -2.67 -14.74 10.11
N ALA A 156 -3.39 -14.03 9.22
CA ALA A 156 -2.88 -12.84 8.57
C ALA A 156 -2.60 -11.70 9.57
N CYS A 157 -3.47 -11.49 10.57
CA CYS A 157 -3.26 -10.50 11.63
C CYS A 157 -2.01 -10.79 12.50
N ALA A 158 -1.64 -12.05 12.68
CA ALA A 158 -0.46 -12.43 13.45
C ALA A 158 0.87 -12.20 12.72
N PHE A 159 0.83 -11.91 11.43
CA PHE A 159 2.02 -11.65 10.62
C PHE A 159 2.46 -10.18 10.74
N ARG A 160 3.76 -9.91 10.64
CA ARG A 160 4.34 -8.55 10.69
C ARG A 160 4.45 -7.96 9.27
N TRP A 161 3.47 -7.15 8.89
CA TRP A 161 3.32 -6.57 7.55
C TRP A 161 4.33 -5.45 7.25
N ASN A 162 4.88 -4.78 8.26
CA ASN A 162 5.91 -3.76 8.09
C ASN A 162 7.27 -4.30 7.59
N ARG A 163 7.42 -5.63 7.50
CA ARG A 163 8.61 -6.28 6.95
C ARG A 163 8.60 -6.44 5.45
N ILE A 164 7.46 -6.22 4.81
CA ILE A 164 7.33 -6.32 3.37
C ILE A 164 7.53 -4.97 2.70
N ASN A 165 8.10 -4.99 1.49
CA ASN A 165 8.20 -3.78 0.69
C ASN A 165 6.82 -3.44 0.13
N VAL A 166 6.43 -2.16 0.21
CA VAL A 166 5.13 -1.66 -0.30
C VAL A 166 4.94 -1.96 -1.80
N SER A 167 6.03 -2.02 -2.58
CA SER A 167 5.98 -2.41 -4.00
C SER A 167 5.41 -3.82 -4.25
N ILE A 168 5.37 -4.67 -3.22
CA ILE A 168 4.83 -6.03 -3.29
C ILE A 168 3.30 -6.05 -3.24
N PHE A 169 2.64 -4.99 -2.76
CA PHE A 169 1.18 -4.94 -2.76
C PHE A 169 0.61 -5.25 -4.15
N GLY A 170 1.16 -4.66 -5.22
CA GLY A 170 0.77 -4.96 -6.59
C GLY A 170 0.97 -6.44 -6.96
N ALA A 171 2.04 -7.08 -6.51
CA ALA A 171 2.31 -8.49 -6.77
C ALA A 171 1.39 -9.42 -5.99
N ILE A 172 1.09 -9.11 -4.73
CA ILE A 172 0.11 -9.85 -3.91
C ILE A 172 -1.25 -9.87 -4.59
N PHE A 173 -1.69 -8.73 -5.11
CA PHE A 173 -2.96 -8.61 -5.81
C PHE A 173 -2.99 -9.35 -7.15
N GLN A 174 -1.87 -9.50 -7.84
CA GLN A 174 -1.81 -10.31 -9.06
C GLN A 174 -1.91 -11.82 -8.78
N LEU A 175 -1.47 -12.27 -7.61
CA LEU A 175 -1.61 -13.68 -7.21
C LEU A 175 -3.08 -14.06 -6.95
N VAL A 176 -3.92 -13.08 -6.63
CA VAL A 176 -5.35 -13.23 -6.33
C VAL A 176 -6.21 -13.36 -7.59
N LYS A 177 -5.72 -12.98 -8.77
CA LYS A 177 -6.44 -13.14 -10.05
C LYS A 177 -6.15 -14.48 -10.71
N SER A 178 -7.14 -15.07 -11.39
CA SER A 178 -6.93 -16.27 -12.21
C SER A 178 -5.85 -16.04 -13.28
N LYS A 179 -5.20 -17.12 -13.76
CA LYS A 179 -4.17 -17.02 -14.81
C LYS A 179 -4.70 -16.40 -16.10
N GLU A 180 -5.96 -16.68 -16.44
CA GLU A 180 -6.65 -16.17 -17.62
C GLU A 180 -6.92 -14.67 -17.50
N ALA A 181 -7.45 -14.21 -16.37
CA ALA A 181 -7.71 -12.79 -16.10
C ALA A 181 -6.42 -11.96 -16.13
N ARG A 182 -5.31 -12.49 -15.61
CA ARG A 182 -3.99 -11.85 -15.69
C ARG A 182 -3.49 -11.68 -17.12
N ARG A 183 -3.69 -12.70 -17.99
CA ARG A 183 -3.30 -12.65 -19.41
C ARG A 183 -4.18 -11.71 -20.22
N ALA A 184 -5.50 -11.73 -19.97
CA ALA A 184 -6.47 -10.89 -20.68
C ALA A 184 -6.29 -9.39 -20.35
N ALA A 185 -5.97 -9.06 -19.12
CA ALA A 185 -5.80 -7.67 -18.68
C ALA A 185 -4.41 -7.07 -19.02
N GLY A 186 -3.44 -7.89 -19.48
CA GLY A 186 -2.07 -7.42 -19.75
C GLY A 186 -1.34 -6.91 -18.50
N GLU A 187 -1.86 -7.23 -17.32
CA GLU A 187 -1.34 -6.78 -16.04
C GLU A 187 -0.06 -7.56 -15.70
N HIS A 188 1.08 -6.93 -15.89
CA HIS A 188 2.38 -7.46 -15.49
C HIS A 188 2.96 -6.62 -14.37
N TYR A 189 3.28 -7.26 -13.25
CA TYR A 189 4.05 -6.63 -12.19
C TYR A 189 5.43 -6.20 -12.73
N THR A 190 5.72 -4.92 -12.66
CA THR A 190 7.03 -4.41 -13.03
C THR A 190 7.89 -4.31 -11.77
N SER A 191 8.97 -5.08 -11.71
CA SER A 191 9.88 -5.09 -10.56
C SER A 191 10.51 -3.71 -10.32
N GLU A 192 10.83 -3.39 -9.07
CA GLU A 192 11.51 -2.15 -8.66
C GLU A 192 12.74 -1.87 -9.53
N LYS A 193 13.56 -2.88 -9.79
CA LYS A 193 14.74 -2.77 -10.66
C LYS A 193 14.41 -2.29 -12.06
N ASN A 194 13.29 -2.72 -12.63
CA ASN A 194 12.89 -2.31 -13.99
C ASN A 194 12.25 -0.92 -13.97
N ILE A 195 11.51 -0.58 -12.92
CA ILE A 195 10.99 0.78 -12.72
C ILE A 195 12.15 1.77 -12.62
N LEU A 196 13.14 1.50 -11.78
CA LEU A 196 14.32 2.37 -11.62
C LEU A 196 15.10 2.55 -12.91
N LYS A 197 15.18 1.54 -13.80
CA LYS A 197 15.78 1.70 -15.12
C LYS A 197 15.04 2.71 -16.01
N THR A 198 13.77 2.94 -15.75
CA THR A 198 12.93 3.90 -16.49
C THR A 198 12.98 5.27 -15.86
N ILE A 199 12.64 5.39 -14.56
CA ILE A 199 12.55 6.69 -13.88
C ILE A 199 13.93 7.27 -13.54
N GLY A 200 14.96 6.42 -13.37
CA GLY A 200 16.34 6.84 -13.11
C GLY A 200 16.81 7.85 -14.15
N PRO A 201 17.05 7.43 -15.41
CA PRO A 201 17.54 8.32 -16.45
C PRO A 201 16.54 9.41 -16.86
N LEU A 202 15.25 9.26 -16.54
CA LEU A 202 14.22 10.23 -16.90
C LEU A 202 14.31 11.50 -16.05
N PHE A 203 14.47 11.38 -14.73
CA PHE A 203 14.56 12.52 -13.81
C PHE A 203 15.23 12.18 -12.46
N LEU A 204 15.09 10.94 -11.95
CA LEU A 204 15.48 10.63 -10.58
C LEU A 204 16.98 10.73 -10.34
N ASP A 205 17.81 10.27 -11.29
CA ASP A 205 19.26 10.31 -11.20
C ASP A 205 19.80 11.75 -11.21
N ASP A 206 19.14 12.66 -11.94
CA ASP A 206 19.49 14.08 -11.92
C ASP A 206 19.18 14.71 -10.56
N TYR A 207 17.97 14.50 -10.04
CA TYR A 207 17.61 15.01 -8.72
C TYR A 207 18.51 14.46 -7.62
N ARG A 208 18.78 13.15 -7.63
CA ARG A 208 19.70 12.52 -6.67
C ARG A 208 21.10 13.12 -6.77
N SER A 209 21.65 13.22 -7.97
CA SER A 209 22.98 13.79 -8.21
C SER A 209 23.10 15.26 -7.77
N ARG A 210 22.04 16.05 -7.99
CA ARG A 210 21.98 17.44 -7.56
C ARG A 210 21.89 17.55 -6.04
N ALA A 211 21.05 16.74 -5.40
CA ALA A 211 20.94 16.68 -3.96
C ALA A 211 22.28 16.30 -3.30
N ASP A 212 22.93 15.25 -3.79
CA ASP A 212 24.22 14.79 -3.27
C ASP A 212 25.31 15.87 -3.38
N ARG A 213 25.35 16.61 -4.50
CA ARG A 213 26.28 17.74 -4.68
C ARG A 213 26.01 18.87 -3.69
N LEU A 214 24.74 19.22 -3.46
CA LEU A 214 24.36 20.26 -2.50
C LEU A 214 24.71 19.84 -1.07
N ILE A 215 24.47 18.58 -0.71
CA ILE A 215 24.77 18.00 0.60
C ILE A 215 26.30 17.96 0.83
N ALA A 216 27.08 17.51 -0.15
CA ALA A 216 28.52 17.39 -0.03
C ALA A 216 29.22 18.75 0.05
N ASN A 217 28.70 19.80 -0.57
CA ASN A 217 29.31 21.12 -0.59
C ASN A 217 28.95 21.90 0.69
N LYS A 218 29.93 22.05 1.57
CA LYS A 218 29.78 22.79 2.86
C LYS A 218 29.41 24.27 2.68
N SER A 219 29.63 24.86 1.50
CA SER A 219 29.30 26.25 1.18
C SER A 219 27.88 26.42 0.60
N THR A 220 27.12 25.35 0.43
CA THR A 220 25.73 25.40 -0.05
C THR A 220 24.89 26.23 0.92
N ARG A 221 24.16 27.20 0.38
CA ARG A 221 23.25 28.06 1.15
C ARG A 221 21.88 27.39 1.30
N PRO A 222 21.12 27.63 2.39
CA PRO A 222 19.78 27.06 2.59
C PRO A 222 18.86 27.25 1.39
N ARG A 223 18.87 28.41 0.77
CA ARG A 223 18.07 28.73 -0.42
C ARG A 223 18.29 27.75 -1.60
N GLN A 224 19.51 27.23 -1.77
CA GLN A 224 19.80 26.29 -2.88
C GLN A 224 19.14 24.92 -2.65
N PHE A 225 18.96 24.51 -1.41
CA PHE A 225 18.15 23.34 -1.04
C PHE A 225 16.69 23.59 -1.35
N ASP A 226 16.17 24.77 -0.96
CA ASP A 226 14.78 25.14 -1.21
C ASP A 226 14.46 25.21 -2.71
N GLU A 227 15.36 25.72 -3.53
CA GLU A 227 15.22 25.80 -4.99
C GLU A 227 15.08 24.39 -5.61
N LEU A 228 15.83 23.39 -5.14
CA LEU A 228 15.69 22.01 -5.60
C LEU A 228 14.39 21.37 -5.12
N LEU A 229 14.00 21.58 -3.85
CA LEU A 229 12.74 21.07 -3.30
C LEU A 229 11.53 21.71 -3.99
N ASP A 230 11.58 23.01 -4.28
CA ASP A 230 10.51 23.72 -5.00
C ASP A 230 10.38 23.19 -6.44
N GLU A 231 11.49 22.88 -7.11
CA GLU A 231 11.46 22.27 -8.44
C GLU A 231 10.80 20.89 -8.39
N ILE A 232 11.19 20.01 -7.47
CA ILE A 232 10.60 18.69 -7.30
C ILE A 232 9.09 18.81 -6.99
N ALA A 233 8.72 19.73 -6.11
CA ALA A 233 7.35 19.98 -5.70
C ALA A 233 6.49 20.68 -6.76
N SER A 234 7.08 21.33 -7.75
CA SER A 234 6.35 21.99 -8.83
C SER A 234 5.99 21.06 -9.99
N ASN A 235 6.63 19.88 -10.06
CA ASN A 235 6.38 18.93 -11.13
C ASN A 235 5.17 18.04 -10.87
N VAL A 236 4.53 17.61 -11.93
CA VAL A 236 3.46 16.60 -11.92
C VAL A 236 4.02 15.32 -12.50
N TYR A 237 3.84 14.23 -11.77
CA TYR A 237 4.25 12.88 -12.15
C TYR A 237 3.03 12.10 -12.62
N CYS A 238 3.03 11.66 -13.87
CA CYS A 238 1.88 11.02 -14.47
C CYS A 238 2.26 9.68 -15.10
N ASP A 239 1.50 8.64 -14.74
CA ASP A 239 1.56 7.33 -15.38
C ASP A 239 0.25 7.08 -16.13
N PRO A 240 0.27 7.09 -17.48
CA PRO A 240 -0.94 6.95 -18.29
C PRO A 240 -1.49 5.51 -18.35
N ALA A 241 -0.81 4.53 -17.77
CA ALA A 241 -1.22 3.13 -17.71
C ALA A 241 -0.73 2.52 -16.38
N CYS A 242 -1.14 3.13 -15.25
CA CYS A 242 -0.49 2.94 -13.96
C CYS A 242 -0.68 1.55 -13.35
N GLY A 243 -1.63 0.73 -13.84
CA GLY A 243 -1.95 -0.55 -13.23
C GLY A 243 -2.20 -0.41 -11.73
N GLY A 244 -1.51 -1.21 -10.92
CA GLY A 244 -1.54 -1.11 -9.45
C GLY A 244 -0.69 0.02 -8.85
N GLY A 245 -0.20 0.98 -9.64
CA GLY A 245 0.49 2.18 -9.17
C GLY A 245 1.98 1.99 -8.85
N ASN A 246 2.59 0.89 -9.24
CA ASN A 246 3.98 0.57 -8.85
C ASN A 246 4.99 1.67 -9.24
N PHE A 247 4.86 2.26 -10.45
CA PHE A 247 5.71 3.36 -10.89
C PHE A 247 5.51 4.61 -10.03
N LEU A 248 4.26 4.98 -9.75
CA LEU A 248 3.93 6.16 -8.96
C LEU A 248 4.41 6.01 -7.51
N ASN A 249 4.13 4.86 -6.89
CA ASN A 249 4.54 4.56 -5.52
C ASN A 249 6.06 4.60 -5.35
N LEU A 250 6.80 3.93 -6.24
CA LEU A 250 8.25 3.92 -6.17
C LEU A 250 8.83 5.32 -6.46
N THR A 251 8.25 6.05 -7.41
CA THR A 251 8.65 7.44 -7.71
C THR A 251 8.46 8.33 -6.49
N TYR A 252 7.29 8.26 -5.84
CA TYR A 252 7.00 9.02 -4.62
C TYR A 252 8.00 8.67 -3.52
N ALA A 253 8.21 7.38 -3.24
CA ALA A 253 9.15 6.93 -2.21
C ALA A 253 10.57 7.45 -2.47
N LYS A 254 11.09 7.36 -3.70
CA LYS A 254 12.43 7.81 -4.04
C LYS A 254 12.59 9.34 -4.01
N LEU A 255 11.59 10.08 -4.42
CA LEU A 255 11.60 11.54 -4.29
C LEU A 255 11.50 11.98 -2.83
N ARG A 256 10.72 11.27 -2.01
CA ARG A 256 10.63 11.49 -0.57
C ARG A 256 11.95 11.19 0.15
N GLU A 257 12.70 10.16 -0.26
CA GLU A 257 14.05 9.89 0.24
C GLU A 257 14.97 11.10 -0.04
N ILE A 258 14.96 11.62 -1.27
CA ILE A 258 15.78 12.80 -1.64
C ILE A 258 15.38 14.03 -0.82
N GLU A 259 14.10 14.30 -0.70
CA GLU A 259 13.59 15.42 0.12
C GLU A 259 14.03 15.29 1.57
N THR A 260 13.87 14.10 2.16
CA THR A 260 14.26 13.84 3.55
C THR A 260 15.75 14.07 3.78
N ASP A 261 16.63 13.58 2.90
CA ASP A 261 18.07 13.79 2.99
C ASP A 261 18.43 15.28 2.96
N ILE A 262 17.78 16.05 2.09
CA ILE A 262 17.96 17.50 1.98
C ILE A 262 17.48 18.21 3.26
N LEU A 263 16.30 17.86 3.77
CA LEU A 263 15.75 18.47 4.97
C LEU A 263 16.59 18.17 6.21
N VAL A 264 17.05 16.92 6.37
CA VAL A 264 17.97 16.52 7.46
C VAL A 264 19.27 17.32 7.40
N GLU A 265 19.89 17.48 6.21
CA GLU A 265 21.12 18.24 6.07
C GLU A 265 20.91 19.75 6.27
N LYS A 266 19.78 20.28 5.83
CA LYS A 266 19.38 21.67 6.06
C LYS A 266 19.23 21.94 7.56
N GLN A 267 18.56 21.02 8.30
CA GLN A 267 18.44 21.08 9.75
C GLN A 267 19.83 21.07 10.43
N ARG A 268 20.69 20.14 10.05
CA ARG A 268 22.05 20.02 10.60
C ARG A 268 22.87 21.30 10.45
N ARG A 269 22.64 22.08 9.38
CA ARG A 269 23.34 23.35 9.14
C ARG A 269 22.71 24.57 9.84
N GLY A 270 21.64 24.41 10.59
CA GLY A 270 20.98 25.50 11.29
C GLY A 270 20.22 26.45 10.36
N GLY A 271 19.63 25.91 9.27
CA GLY A 271 18.70 26.67 8.42
C GLY A 271 17.53 27.25 9.20
N GLU A 272 16.87 28.26 8.66
CA GLU A 272 15.66 28.84 9.26
C GLU A 272 14.57 27.77 9.35
N PHE A 273 14.45 27.19 10.53
CA PHE A 273 13.36 26.31 10.90
C PHE A 273 12.17 27.17 11.37
N THR A 274 10.99 26.75 10.99
CA THR A 274 9.71 27.29 11.50
C THR A 274 9.49 27.03 12.99
N GLY A 275 10.54 26.61 13.73
CA GLY A 275 10.49 26.36 15.18
C GLY A 275 9.97 24.96 15.54
N SER A 276 9.65 24.11 14.58
CA SER A 276 9.30 22.71 14.80
C SER A 276 10.55 21.82 14.71
N LEU A 277 10.68 20.88 15.65
CA LEU A 277 11.68 19.82 15.59
C LEU A 277 11.28 18.70 14.61
N ASP A 278 10.06 18.75 14.08
CA ASP A 278 9.50 17.76 13.19
C ASP A 278 9.68 18.21 11.73
N ILE A 279 10.52 17.48 11.01
CA ILE A 279 10.86 17.71 9.59
C ILE A 279 9.64 17.59 8.69
N SER A 280 8.59 16.89 9.13
CA SER A 280 7.38 16.68 8.34
C SER A 280 6.65 17.98 7.96
N PHE A 281 6.78 19.04 8.75
CA PHE A 281 6.20 20.36 8.46
C PHE A 281 6.89 21.11 7.32
N ASP A 282 8.13 20.75 6.98
CA ASP A 282 8.91 21.39 5.92
C ASP A 282 8.87 20.60 4.60
N GLN A 283 8.14 19.47 4.56
CA GLN A 283 7.95 18.66 3.37
C GLN A 283 7.11 19.42 2.34
N LYS A 284 7.58 19.43 1.09
CA LYS A 284 6.93 20.09 -0.04
C LYS A 284 6.32 19.11 -1.03
N LEU A 285 6.88 17.90 -1.11
CA LEU A 285 6.35 16.83 -1.95
C LEU A 285 4.98 16.40 -1.44
N SER A 286 3.98 16.36 -2.32
CA SER A 286 2.60 15.97 -2.01
C SER A 286 2.12 14.85 -2.92
N ILE A 287 1.23 14.01 -2.43
CA ILE A 287 0.54 12.98 -3.22
C ILE A 287 -0.24 13.61 -4.37
N ASP A 288 -0.74 14.83 -4.22
CA ASP A 288 -1.51 15.56 -5.26
C ASP A 288 -0.73 15.80 -6.56
N GLN A 289 0.60 15.61 -6.53
CA GLN A 289 1.45 15.71 -7.72
C GLN A 289 1.46 14.43 -8.57
N PHE A 290 0.90 13.32 -8.06
CA PHE A 290 0.97 12.01 -8.68
C PHE A 290 -0.37 11.64 -9.31
N TRP A 291 -0.37 11.41 -10.62
CA TRP A 291 -1.56 11.13 -11.41
C TRP A 291 -1.39 9.79 -12.13
N GLY A 292 -2.37 8.91 -11.96
CA GLY A 292 -2.43 7.62 -12.65
C GLY A 292 -3.70 7.49 -13.47
N PHE A 293 -3.59 6.91 -14.67
CA PHE A 293 -4.73 6.51 -15.46
C PHE A 293 -4.74 4.99 -15.59
N GLU A 294 -5.85 4.38 -15.27
CA GLU A 294 -6.06 2.93 -15.38
C GLU A 294 -7.49 2.67 -15.84
N ILE A 295 -7.63 1.84 -16.88
CA ILE A 295 -8.94 1.50 -17.45
C ILE A 295 -9.71 0.52 -16.55
N ASN A 296 -8.97 -0.36 -15.86
CA ASN A 296 -9.55 -1.34 -14.98
C ASN A 296 -9.73 -0.74 -13.59
N TRP A 297 -10.96 -0.74 -13.11
CA TRP A 297 -11.31 -0.14 -11.83
C TRP A 297 -10.50 -0.69 -10.65
N TRP A 298 -10.24 -2.01 -10.63
CA TRP A 298 -9.60 -2.65 -9.48
C TRP A 298 -8.10 -2.32 -9.32
N PRO A 299 -7.23 -2.39 -10.37
CA PRO A 299 -5.89 -1.87 -10.28
C PRO A 299 -5.82 -0.39 -9.92
N ALA A 300 -6.75 0.43 -10.44
CA ALA A 300 -6.85 1.84 -10.08
C ALA A 300 -7.07 2.05 -8.58
N LYS A 301 -7.95 1.24 -7.95
CA LYS A 301 -8.18 1.28 -6.50
C LYS A 301 -6.98 0.84 -5.68
N ASN A 302 -6.24 -0.17 -6.16
CA ASN A 302 -4.99 -0.59 -5.53
C ASN A 302 -3.93 0.50 -5.60
N ALA A 303 -3.80 1.17 -6.75
CA ALA A 303 -2.90 2.30 -6.92
C ALA A 303 -3.23 3.45 -5.96
N GLU A 304 -4.51 3.83 -5.88
CA GLU A 304 -4.99 4.82 -4.92
C GLU A 304 -4.64 4.42 -3.48
N THR A 305 -4.92 3.18 -3.10
CA THR A 305 -4.68 2.68 -1.73
C THR A 305 -3.20 2.64 -1.37
N ALA A 306 -2.34 2.25 -2.30
CA ALA A 306 -0.91 2.14 -2.07
C ALA A 306 -0.21 3.51 -1.98
N MET A 307 -0.84 4.60 -2.44
CA MET A 307 -0.33 5.97 -2.33
C MET A 307 -0.66 6.62 -0.97
N PHE A 308 -1.64 6.09 -0.23
CA PHE A 308 -2.00 6.54 1.12
C PHE A 308 -1.14 5.88 2.19
#